data_28ce51b0829d1549f209d8eceb0359c5
#
_entry.id   28ce51b0829d1549f209d8eceb0359c5
#
_cell.length_a   1.000
_cell.length_b   1.000
_cell.length_c   1.000
_cell.angle_alpha   90.00
_cell.angle_beta   90.00
_cell.angle_gamma   90.00
#
_symmetry.space_group_name_H-M   'P 1'
#
loop_
_entity.id
_entity.type
_entity.pdbx_description
1 polymer ?
#
loop_
_entity_poly.entity_id
_entity_poly.type
_entity_poly.pdbx_seq_one_letter_code
_entity_poly.pdbx_strand_id
1 'polypeptide(L)'
;MEEKTLKILEYDKIIERLAEHASSDAGREYCLKLKPSSSYRHISEWQKNTTDACTRIRLSGSSVSFRGVKDITATLKRLDIGGVLSCAELLKVSSVLTVSDRAKRFDSYDDEHEDSLTEMFSMIEPLVNINRSIQNAIPDEDTVSDDASAGLFNVRQKIKRTEASIHDTMAAKLSSCRDYLTDAVITQRDGRWCLPVKSEYKTKVPGMVHDASSTGLTLFIEPMAVVSLNNELRELAVEEQKEIEKVLTALSESLMPYTDTINDNIKILKKLDMIFAKALFSAEINGTEPKFSRDRSIDLKEARHPLIDPQKVVPVNVRLGNEFNLLIITGPNTGGKTVSLKTTGLLTLMAQSGLHILSLIHISNRLCA
;
A
#
# COMPACT_ATOMS: atom_id res chain seq x y z
N MET A 1 -31.08 4.11 5.14
CA MET A 1 -31.57 2.76 4.78
C MET A 1 -31.12 1.78 5.84
N GLU A 2 -31.97 0.86 6.28
CA GLU A 2 -31.65 -0.10 7.32
C GLU A 2 -30.68 -1.18 6.80
N GLU A 3 -29.68 -1.55 7.60
CA GLU A 3 -28.70 -2.60 7.24
C GLU A 3 -29.37 -3.95 6.94
N LYS A 4 -30.51 -4.23 7.59
CA LYS A 4 -31.32 -5.42 7.35
C LYS A 4 -31.79 -5.50 5.88
N THR A 5 -32.21 -4.38 5.30
CA THR A 5 -32.65 -4.30 3.91
C THR A 5 -31.50 -4.57 2.93
N LEU A 6 -30.32 -4.04 3.19
CA LEU A 6 -29.13 -4.28 2.37
C LEU A 6 -28.76 -5.77 2.34
N LYS A 7 -28.81 -6.46 3.48
CA LYS A 7 -28.55 -7.91 3.57
C LYS A 7 -29.63 -8.76 2.88
N ILE A 8 -30.92 -8.40 3.04
CA ILE A 8 -32.02 -9.13 2.38
C ILE A 8 -31.90 -9.05 0.86
N LEU A 9 -31.47 -7.89 0.34
CA LEU A 9 -31.25 -7.68 -1.10
C LEU A 9 -29.87 -8.15 -1.58
N GLU A 10 -29.03 -8.72 -0.70
CA GLU A 10 -27.69 -9.25 -1.01
C GLU A 10 -26.74 -8.17 -1.56
N TYR A 11 -26.93 -6.92 -1.15
CA TYR A 11 -26.07 -5.79 -1.54
C TYR A 11 -24.64 -5.94 -1.00
N ASP A 12 -24.47 -6.53 0.17
CA ASP A 12 -23.20 -6.87 0.78
C ASP A 12 -22.34 -7.75 -0.15
N LYS A 13 -22.94 -8.76 -0.79
CA LYS A 13 -22.22 -9.61 -1.76
C LYS A 13 -21.75 -8.83 -3.01
N ILE A 14 -22.53 -7.85 -3.45
CA ILE A 14 -22.12 -6.96 -4.56
C ILE A 14 -20.91 -6.11 -4.13
N ILE A 15 -20.95 -5.59 -2.91
CA ILE A 15 -19.86 -4.78 -2.38
C ILE A 15 -18.59 -5.60 -2.15
N GLU A 16 -18.69 -6.85 -1.72
CA GLU A 16 -17.56 -7.78 -1.63
C GLU A 16 -16.93 -8.03 -3.01
N ARG A 17 -17.73 -8.32 -4.03
CA ARG A 17 -17.24 -8.47 -5.42
C ARG A 17 -16.62 -7.19 -5.96
N LEU A 18 -17.26 -6.04 -5.73
CA LEU A 18 -16.67 -4.75 -6.10
C LEU A 18 -15.28 -4.56 -5.46
N ALA A 19 -15.14 -4.90 -4.17
CA ALA A 19 -13.90 -4.75 -3.43
C ALA A 19 -12.76 -5.65 -3.96
N GLU A 20 -13.06 -6.73 -4.66
CA GLU A 20 -12.06 -7.58 -5.34
C GLU A 20 -11.39 -6.88 -6.53
N HIS A 21 -12.05 -5.89 -7.13
CA HIS A 21 -11.50 -5.08 -8.22
C HIS A 21 -10.62 -3.91 -7.75
N ALA A 22 -10.66 -3.55 -6.47
CA ALA A 22 -9.77 -2.53 -5.94
C ALA A 22 -8.32 -3.04 -5.94
N SER A 23 -7.39 -2.22 -6.40
CA SER A 23 -5.99 -2.61 -6.56
C SER A 23 -5.15 -2.40 -5.29
N SER A 24 -5.68 -1.67 -4.28
CA SER A 24 -5.04 -1.44 -2.98
C SER A 24 -5.93 -1.88 -1.82
N ASP A 25 -5.30 -2.25 -0.68
CA ASP A 25 -6.04 -2.59 0.55
C ASP A 25 -6.87 -1.39 1.03
N ALA A 26 -6.33 -0.18 0.89
CA ALA A 26 -7.02 1.05 1.26
C ALA A 26 -8.25 1.35 0.37
N GLY A 27 -8.14 1.10 -0.94
CA GLY A 27 -9.25 1.19 -1.89
C GLY A 27 -10.29 0.10 -1.63
N ARG A 28 -9.85 -1.13 -1.33
CA ARG A 28 -10.73 -2.24 -0.95
C ARG A 28 -11.57 -1.88 0.28
N GLU A 29 -10.93 -1.38 1.33
CA GLU A 29 -11.65 -0.91 2.53
C GLU A 29 -12.65 0.21 2.21
N TYR A 30 -12.28 1.09 1.27
CA TYR A 30 -13.13 2.18 0.82
C TYR A 30 -14.35 1.67 0.05
N CYS A 31 -14.18 0.64 -0.80
CA CYS A 31 -15.27 -0.05 -1.48
C CYS A 31 -16.23 -0.70 -0.47
N LEU A 32 -15.71 -1.42 0.54
CA LEU A 32 -16.53 -2.10 1.55
C LEU A 32 -17.42 -1.14 2.38
N LYS A 33 -17.05 0.13 2.46
CA LYS A 33 -17.82 1.19 3.14
C LYS A 33 -18.85 1.89 2.24
N LEU A 34 -18.94 1.52 0.94
CA LEU A 34 -19.84 2.16 0.00
C LEU A 34 -21.30 1.90 0.36
N LYS A 35 -22.09 2.96 0.47
CA LYS A 35 -23.52 2.91 0.76
C LYS A 35 -24.32 3.64 -0.34
N PRO A 36 -25.53 3.14 -0.65
CA PRO A 36 -26.43 3.83 -1.58
C PRO A 36 -26.79 5.24 -1.09
N SER A 37 -26.84 6.20 -1.99
CA SER A 37 -27.27 7.58 -1.72
C SER A 37 -28.70 7.81 -2.20
N SER A 38 -29.43 8.69 -1.50
CA SER A 38 -30.73 9.23 -1.94
C SER A 38 -30.60 10.59 -2.65
N SER A 39 -29.39 11.17 -2.68
CA SER A 39 -29.14 12.46 -3.32
C SER A 39 -28.92 12.26 -4.82
N TYR A 40 -29.81 12.85 -5.63
CA TYR A 40 -29.66 12.84 -7.10
C TYR A 40 -28.31 13.38 -7.57
N ARG A 41 -27.84 14.46 -6.95
CA ARG A 41 -26.55 15.07 -7.29
C ARG A 41 -25.39 14.08 -7.08
N HIS A 42 -25.33 13.44 -5.92
CA HIS A 42 -24.27 12.46 -5.64
C HIS A 42 -24.34 11.25 -6.57
N ILE A 43 -25.56 10.74 -6.80
CA ILE A 43 -25.74 9.57 -7.68
C ILE A 43 -25.28 9.91 -9.11
N SER A 44 -25.71 11.05 -9.63
CA SER A 44 -25.36 11.52 -10.97
C SER A 44 -23.84 11.71 -11.14
N GLU A 45 -23.20 12.32 -10.13
CA GLU A 45 -21.74 12.47 -10.08
C GLU A 45 -21.04 11.09 -10.07
N TRP A 46 -21.49 10.19 -9.21
CA TRP A 46 -20.87 8.87 -9.07
C TRP A 46 -21.03 8.00 -10.33
N GLN A 47 -22.19 8.09 -10.99
CA GLN A 47 -22.44 7.40 -12.27
C GLN A 47 -21.51 7.94 -13.36
N LYS A 48 -21.43 9.28 -13.48
CA LYS A 48 -20.54 9.92 -14.44
C LYS A 48 -19.08 9.50 -14.20
N ASN A 49 -18.62 9.52 -12.95
CA ASN A 49 -17.26 9.10 -12.60
C ASN A 49 -17.00 7.64 -13.04
N THR A 50 -17.97 6.73 -12.86
CA THR A 50 -17.83 5.34 -13.27
C THR A 50 -17.79 5.21 -14.80
N THR A 51 -18.66 5.92 -15.52
CA THR A 51 -18.68 5.94 -16.99
C THR A 51 -17.39 6.51 -17.58
N ASP A 52 -16.90 7.61 -17.03
CA ASP A 52 -15.66 8.23 -17.47
C ASP A 52 -14.44 7.30 -17.19
N ALA A 53 -14.42 6.62 -16.04
CA ALA A 53 -13.39 5.61 -15.77
C ALA A 53 -13.45 4.43 -16.76
N CYS A 54 -14.65 3.93 -17.10
CA CYS A 54 -14.81 2.92 -18.14
C CYS A 54 -14.25 3.39 -19.49
N THR A 55 -14.50 4.66 -19.84
CA THR A 55 -14.01 5.25 -21.08
C THR A 55 -12.50 5.38 -21.07
N ARG A 56 -11.90 5.86 -19.97
CA ARG A 56 -10.44 5.96 -19.81
C ARG A 56 -9.78 4.58 -19.92
N ILE A 57 -10.32 3.54 -19.28
CA ILE A 57 -9.79 2.16 -19.40
C ILE A 57 -9.84 1.68 -20.85
N ARG A 58 -10.92 1.95 -21.55
CA ARG A 58 -11.08 1.54 -22.95
C ARG A 58 -10.11 2.26 -23.89
N LEU A 59 -9.90 3.57 -23.70
CA LEU A 59 -9.00 4.37 -24.53
C LEU A 59 -7.52 4.03 -24.27
N SER A 60 -7.11 3.88 -22.99
CA SER A 60 -5.74 3.54 -22.64
C SER A 60 -5.39 2.05 -22.82
N GLY A 61 -6.41 1.19 -23.02
CA GLY A 61 -6.23 -0.26 -23.11
C GLY A 61 -5.90 -0.96 -21.78
N SER A 62 -5.80 -0.23 -20.67
CA SER A 62 -5.47 -0.77 -19.34
C SER A 62 -6.05 0.10 -18.23
N SER A 63 -6.21 -0.47 -17.03
CA SER A 63 -6.56 0.27 -15.82
C SER A 63 -5.32 0.77 -15.11
N VAL A 64 -5.41 1.94 -14.46
CA VAL A 64 -4.38 2.42 -13.54
C VAL A 64 -4.37 1.56 -12.27
N SER A 65 -3.18 1.17 -11.82
CA SER A 65 -3.03 0.41 -10.58
C SER A 65 -2.69 1.34 -9.41
N PHE A 66 -3.49 1.27 -8.36
CA PHE A 66 -3.26 1.97 -7.08
C PHE A 66 -2.55 1.08 -6.05
N ARG A 67 -2.03 -0.08 -6.47
CA ARG A 67 -1.27 -0.98 -5.59
C ARG A 67 -0.07 -0.24 -5.00
N GLY A 68 0.00 -0.24 -3.67
CA GLY A 68 1.02 0.50 -2.93
C GLY A 68 0.47 1.67 -2.10
N VAL A 69 -0.80 2.05 -2.27
CA VAL A 69 -1.46 2.98 -1.36
C VAL A 69 -1.66 2.30 -0.01
N LYS A 70 -0.89 2.75 0.98
CA LYS A 70 -0.93 2.24 2.37
C LYS A 70 -1.55 3.29 3.28
N ASP A 71 -2.07 2.86 4.41
CA ASP A 71 -2.42 3.78 5.48
C ASP A 71 -1.15 4.22 6.21
N ILE A 72 -0.80 5.49 6.04
CA ILE A 72 0.34 6.14 6.69
C ILE A 72 -0.09 7.29 7.62
N THR A 73 -1.34 7.28 8.08
CA THR A 73 -1.87 8.35 8.95
C THR A 73 -1.03 8.54 10.22
N ALA A 74 -0.57 7.44 10.83
CA ALA A 74 0.29 7.50 12.01
C ALA A 74 1.67 8.09 11.68
N THR A 75 2.24 7.75 10.52
CA THR A 75 3.53 8.27 10.02
C THR A 75 3.44 9.78 9.77
N LEU A 76 2.37 10.27 9.12
CA LEU A 76 2.17 11.71 8.89
C LEU A 76 2.01 12.47 10.20
N LYS A 77 1.22 11.96 11.15
CA LYS A 77 1.11 12.59 12.49
C LYS A 77 2.44 12.67 13.23
N ARG A 78 3.32 11.69 13.04
CA ARG A 78 4.66 11.70 13.62
C ARG A 78 5.54 12.79 12.99
N LEU A 79 5.44 12.98 11.67
CA LEU A 79 6.11 14.09 10.97
C LEU A 79 5.62 15.45 11.44
N ASP A 80 4.30 15.63 11.63
CA ASP A 80 3.69 16.91 12.06
C ASP A 80 4.22 17.40 13.42
N ILE A 81 4.62 16.46 14.30
CA ILE A 81 5.23 16.78 15.59
C ILE A 81 6.76 16.80 15.58
N GLY A 82 7.38 16.79 14.38
CA GLY A 82 8.84 16.83 14.22
C GLY A 82 9.55 15.51 14.47
N GLY A 83 8.85 14.38 14.41
CA GLY A 83 9.44 13.05 14.60
C GLY A 83 10.24 12.57 13.39
N VAL A 84 11.36 11.89 13.64
CA VAL A 84 12.17 11.26 12.60
C VAL A 84 11.56 9.91 12.23
N LEU A 85 11.42 9.64 10.92
CA LEU A 85 10.88 8.41 10.38
C LEU A 85 11.97 7.33 10.26
N SER A 86 11.57 6.07 10.49
CA SER A 86 12.40 4.90 10.18
C SER A 86 12.46 4.61 8.67
N CYS A 87 13.39 3.76 8.24
CA CYS A 87 13.48 3.29 6.85
C CYS A 87 12.14 2.71 6.36
N ALA A 88 11.51 1.85 7.15
CA ALA A 88 10.22 1.24 6.83
C ALA A 88 9.09 2.29 6.67
N GLU A 89 9.06 3.34 7.50
CA GLU A 89 8.09 4.43 7.39
C GLU A 89 8.33 5.29 6.15
N LEU A 90 9.59 5.62 5.84
CA LEU A 90 9.98 6.35 4.62
C LEU A 90 9.59 5.57 3.35
N LEU A 91 9.81 4.25 3.32
CA LEU A 91 9.39 3.41 2.20
C LEU A 91 7.88 3.34 2.02
N LYS A 92 7.10 3.40 3.11
CA LYS A 92 5.63 3.50 3.01
C LYS A 92 5.21 4.82 2.37
N VAL A 93 5.85 5.93 2.74
CA VAL A 93 5.62 7.24 2.11
C VAL A 93 6.02 7.20 0.64
N SER A 94 7.22 6.69 0.33
CA SER A 94 7.72 6.52 -1.04
C SER A 94 6.76 5.69 -1.90
N SER A 95 6.16 4.63 -1.34
CA SER A 95 5.15 3.82 -2.05
C SER A 95 3.94 4.65 -2.46
N VAL A 96 3.42 5.50 -1.57
CA VAL A 96 2.29 6.41 -1.88
C VAL A 96 2.68 7.41 -2.96
N LEU A 97 3.86 8.02 -2.86
CA LEU A 97 4.36 9.00 -3.86
C LEU A 97 4.57 8.35 -5.23
N THR A 98 5.04 7.10 -5.26
CA THR A 98 5.19 6.32 -6.50
C THR A 98 3.84 6.06 -7.17
N VAL A 99 2.80 5.76 -6.37
CA VAL A 99 1.44 5.60 -6.91
C VAL A 99 0.87 6.93 -7.38
N SER A 100 1.16 8.03 -6.67
CA SER A 100 0.77 9.40 -7.08
C SER A 100 1.36 9.76 -8.45
N ASP A 101 2.64 9.48 -8.68
CA ASP A 101 3.31 9.69 -9.98
C ASP A 101 2.69 8.81 -11.08
N ARG A 102 2.42 7.54 -10.77
CA ARG A 102 1.75 6.62 -11.71
C ARG A 102 0.37 7.10 -12.11
N ALA A 103 -0.42 7.55 -11.13
CA ALA A 103 -1.76 8.11 -11.40
C ALA A 103 -1.69 9.37 -12.25
N LYS A 104 -0.75 10.27 -11.96
CA LYS A 104 -0.53 11.50 -12.74
C LYS A 104 -0.16 11.22 -14.19
N ARG A 105 0.73 10.23 -14.41
CA ARG A 105 1.12 9.81 -15.78
C ARG A 105 -0.02 9.14 -16.53
N PHE A 106 -0.91 8.44 -15.84
CA PHE A 106 -2.08 7.85 -16.48
C PHE A 106 -3.04 8.92 -16.97
N ASP A 107 -3.21 10.03 -16.24
CA ASP A 107 -4.04 11.17 -16.64
C ASP A 107 -3.50 11.87 -17.89
N SER A 108 -2.18 12.05 -17.98
CA SER A 108 -1.52 12.74 -19.11
C SER A 108 -1.55 11.96 -20.44
N TYR A 109 -2.12 10.75 -20.47
CA TYR A 109 -2.24 9.97 -21.70
C TYR A 109 -3.31 10.53 -22.66
N ASP A 110 -4.28 11.31 -22.17
CA ASP A 110 -5.34 11.92 -22.96
C ASP A 110 -5.58 13.38 -22.55
N ASP A 111 -4.64 14.24 -22.93
CA ASP A 111 -4.70 15.69 -22.62
C ASP A 111 -5.82 16.46 -23.37
N GLU A 112 -6.50 15.83 -24.34
CA GLU A 112 -7.50 16.50 -25.18
C GLU A 112 -8.93 16.40 -24.61
N HIS A 113 -9.22 15.50 -23.67
CA HIS A 113 -10.56 15.27 -23.16
C HIS A 113 -10.67 15.52 -21.65
N GLU A 114 -11.29 16.62 -21.27
CA GLU A 114 -11.69 16.85 -19.89
C GLU A 114 -12.94 16.03 -19.53
N ASP A 115 -12.86 15.27 -18.45
CA ASP A 115 -13.96 14.48 -17.90
C ASP A 115 -14.16 14.75 -16.39
N SER A 116 -15.04 13.99 -15.74
CA SER A 116 -15.32 14.18 -14.30
C SER A 116 -14.16 13.77 -13.38
N LEU A 117 -13.14 13.09 -13.88
CA LEU A 117 -12.00 12.62 -13.12
C LEU A 117 -10.78 13.56 -13.26
N THR A 118 -10.73 14.39 -14.29
CA THR A 118 -9.62 15.29 -14.59
C THR A 118 -9.23 16.16 -13.40
N GLU A 119 -10.21 16.75 -12.71
CA GLU A 119 -9.95 17.55 -11.51
C GLU A 119 -9.28 16.74 -10.40
N MET A 120 -9.75 15.49 -10.14
CA MET A 120 -9.15 14.62 -9.12
C MET A 120 -7.71 14.25 -9.46
N PHE A 121 -7.41 13.94 -10.70
CA PHE A 121 -6.03 13.65 -11.13
C PHE A 121 -5.15 14.90 -11.09
N SER A 122 -5.68 16.08 -11.47
CA SER A 122 -4.92 17.34 -11.44
C SER A 122 -4.46 17.73 -10.04
N MET A 123 -5.26 17.43 -9.01
CA MET A 123 -4.97 17.71 -7.61
C MET A 123 -3.87 16.81 -7.01
N ILE A 124 -3.46 15.75 -7.68
CA ILE A 124 -2.39 14.87 -7.20
C ILE A 124 -1.04 15.53 -7.42
N GLU A 125 -0.26 15.64 -6.35
CA GLU A 125 1.13 16.11 -6.36
C GLU A 125 2.11 14.97 -6.07
N PRO A 126 2.82 14.44 -7.07
CA PRO A 126 3.64 13.22 -6.92
C PRO A 126 4.94 13.41 -6.14
N LEU A 127 5.39 14.65 -5.89
CA LEU A 127 6.62 15.00 -5.16
C LEU A 127 7.85 14.17 -5.64
N VAL A 128 8.03 14.07 -6.96
CA VAL A 128 8.97 13.16 -7.63
C VAL A 128 10.39 13.27 -7.10
N ASN A 129 10.88 14.50 -6.82
CA ASN A 129 12.25 14.71 -6.36
C ASN A 129 12.46 14.15 -4.94
N ILE A 130 11.49 14.36 -4.03
CA ILE A 130 11.53 13.84 -2.67
C ILE A 130 11.46 12.31 -2.70
N ASN A 131 10.56 11.77 -3.51
CA ASN A 131 10.44 10.32 -3.68
C ASN A 131 11.75 9.68 -4.17
N ARG A 132 12.39 10.30 -5.15
CA ARG A 132 13.71 9.84 -5.66
C ARG A 132 14.78 9.89 -4.58
N SER A 133 14.83 10.94 -3.76
CA SER A 133 15.77 11.05 -2.63
C SER A 133 15.57 9.91 -1.63
N ILE A 134 14.32 9.57 -1.30
CA ILE A 134 14.02 8.45 -0.41
C ILE A 134 14.47 7.13 -1.05
N GLN A 135 14.11 6.86 -2.30
CA GLN A 135 14.45 5.62 -3.01
C GLN A 135 15.96 5.41 -3.15
N ASN A 136 16.71 6.48 -3.38
CA ASN A 136 18.17 6.40 -3.49
C ASN A 136 18.83 6.14 -2.13
N ALA A 137 18.28 6.71 -1.04
CA ALA A 137 18.86 6.59 0.27
C ALA A 137 18.44 5.33 1.02
N ILE A 138 17.24 4.81 0.77
CA ILE A 138 16.62 3.70 1.53
C ILE A 138 16.30 2.54 0.59
N PRO A 139 17.21 1.56 0.43
CA PRO A 139 16.99 0.40 -0.46
C PRO A 139 16.00 -0.62 0.12
N ASP A 140 15.92 -0.77 1.43
CA ASP A 140 15.04 -1.72 2.15
C ASP A 140 14.61 -1.19 3.53
N GLU A 141 13.80 -1.96 4.26
CA GLU A 141 13.18 -1.53 5.52
C GLU A 141 14.17 -1.33 6.69
N ASP A 142 15.38 -1.90 6.59
CA ASP A 142 16.35 -1.94 7.68
C ASP A 142 17.67 -1.23 7.35
N THR A 143 17.91 -0.89 6.08
CA THR A 143 19.22 -0.36 5.65
C THR A 143 19.13 1.01 5.01
N VAL A 144 20.20 1.77 5.19
CA VAL A 144 20.49 3.04 4.51
C VAL A 144 21.63 2.81 3.52
N SER A 145 21.50 3.27 2.29
CA SER A 145 22.52 3.15 1.24
C SER A 145 23.85 3.78 1.64
N ASP A 146 24.96 3.19 1.23
CA ASP A 146 26.31 3.77 1.41
C ASP A 146 26.39 5.19 0.81
N ASP A 147 25.72 5.38 -0.33
CA ASP A 147 25.74 6.64 -1.09
C ASP A 147 24.69 7.67 -0.60
N ALA A 148 23.97 7.38 0.48
CA ALA A 148 22.94 8.28 1.01
C ALA A 148 23.52 9.60 1.52
N SER A 149 24.77 9.59 2.01
CA SER A 149 25.53 10.78 2.35
C SER A 149 27.04 10.55 2.22
N ALA A 150 27.79 11.62 1.94
CA ALA A 150 29.25 11.56 1.93
C ALA A 150 29.83 11.16 3.31
N GLY A 151 29.17 11.55 4.41
CA GLY A 151 29.57 11.19 5.77
C GLY A 151 29.46 9.69 5.98
N LEU A 152 28.30 9.08 5.67
CA LEU A 152 28.07 7.65 5.81
C LEU A 152 29.01 6.84 4.93
N PHE A 153 29.19 7.23 3.67
CA PHE A 153 30.15 6.59 2.76
C PHE A 153 31.55 6.55 3.37
N ASN A 154 32.06 7.70 3.86
CA ASN A 154 33.41 7.80 4.42
C ASN A 154 33.56 6.92 5.67
N VAL A 155 32.58 6.91 6.57
CA VAL A 155 32.62 6.09 7.78
C VAL A 155 32.63 4.61 7.42
N ARG A 156 31.77 4.15 6.51
CA ARG A 156 31.73 2.74 6.06
C ARG A 156 33.01 2.32 5.34
N GLN A 157 33.64 3.24 4.59
CA GLN A 157 34.95 2.97 3.99
C GLN A 157 36.04 2.81 5.05
N LYS A 158 36.02 3.61 6.14
CA LYS A 158 36.96 3.45 7.28
C LYS A 158 36.68 2.10 7.98
N ILE A 159 35.43 1.75 8.25
CA ILE A 159 35.06 0.46 8.85
C ILE A 159 35.67 -0.68 8.03
N LYS A 160 35.42 -0.74 6.72
CA LYS A 160 35.93 -1.77 5.81
C LYS A 160 37.47 -1.87 5.86
N ARG A 161 38.16 -0.73 5.92
CA ARG A 161 39.64 -0.69 6.01
C ARG A 161 40.13 -1.17 7.36
N THR A 162 39.50 -0.74 8.45
CA THR A 162 39.86 -1.17 9.82
C THR A 162 39.61 -2.66 10.01
N GLU A 163 38.50 -3.20 9.50
CA GLU A 163 38.19 -4.65 9.50
C GLU A 163 39.27 -5.44 8.72
N ALA A 164 39.64 -4.98 7.54
CA ALA A 164 40.74 -5.63 6.78
C ALA A 164 42.06 -5.62 7.56
N SER A 165 42.41 -4.51 8.20
CA SER A 165 43.62 -4.39 9.02
C SER A 165 43.58 -5.30 10.23
N ILE A 166 42.40 -5.45 10.87
CA ILE A 166 42.20 -6.40 11.96
C ILE A 166 42.41 -7.83 11.45
N HIS A 167 41.78 -8.16 10.32
CA HIS A 167 41.87 -9.51 9.74
C HIS A 167 43.33 -9.90 9.42
N ASP A 168 44.08 -9.00 8.77
CA ASP A 168 45.49 -9.25 8.44
C ASP A 168 46.35 -9.41 9.69
N THR A 169 46.16 -8.54 10.70
CA THR A 169 46.89 -8.61 11.98
C THR A 169 46.57 -9.88 12.76
N MET A 170 45.26 -10.28 12.77
CA MET A 170 44.82 -11.50 13.42
C MET A 170 45.36 -12.75 12.70
N ALA A 171 45.41 -12.79 11.38
CA ALA A 171 45.96 -13.87 10.60
C ALA A 171 47.46 -14.06 10.88
N ALA A 172 48.23 -12.96 10.95
CA ALA A 172 49.64 -13.00 11.34
C ALA A 172 49.82 -13.53 12.81
N LYS A 173 48.95 -13.08 13.74
CA LYS A 173 48.99 -13.56 15.12
C LYS A 173 48.58 -15.01 15.25
N LEU A 174 47.58 -15.46 14.55
CA LEU A 174 47.11 -16.85 14.50
C LEU A 174 48.25 -17.76 14.03
N SER A 175 48.98 -17.37 12.99
CA SER A 175 50.14 -18.13 12.49
C SER A 175 51.29 -18.19 13.51
N SER A 176 51.61 -17.05 14.15
CA SER A 176 52.73 -16.96 15.10
C SER A 176 52.45 -17.61 16.48
N CYS A 177 51.19 -17.74 16.86
CA CYS A 177 50.78 -18.28 18.16
C CYS A 177 50.10 -19.66 18.04
N ARG A 178 50.18 -20.34 16.90
CA ARG A 178 49.43 -21.57 16.57
C ARG A 178 49.56 -22.68 17.66
N ASP A 179 50.71 -22.88 18.22
CA ASP A 179 50.95 -23.91 19.24
C ASP A 179 50.26 -23.63 20.58
N TYR A 180 49.93 -22.36 20.84
CA TYR A 180 49.28 -21.88 22.06
C TYR A 180 47.75 -21.87 21.95
N LEU A 181 47.20 -22.07 20.76
CA LEU A 181 45.77 -22.03 20.53
C LEU A 181 45.10 -23.37 20.77
N THR A 182 43.85 -23.34 21.23
CA THR A 182 42.99 -24.52 21.29
C THR A 182 42.56 -24.93 19.88
N ASP A 183 42.15 -23.93 19.07
CA ASP A 183 41.76 -24.05 17.66
C ASP A 183 42.41 -22.94 16.86
N ALA A 184 42.84 -23.24 15.64
CA ALA A 184 43.44 -22.25 14.74
C ALA A 184 42.35 -21.44 14.00
N VAL A 185 41.47 -20.74 14.76
CA VAL A 185 40.37 -19.94 14.25
C VAL A 185 40.35 -18.53 14.89
N ILE A 186 39.93 -17.54 14.12
CA ILE A 186 39.64 -16.20 14.62
C ILE A 186 38.19 -16.20 15.07
N THR A 187 37.92 -15.73 16.27
CA THR A 187 36.55 -15.67 16.83
C THR A 187 36.19 -14.25 17.25
N GLN A 188 34.91 -13.99 17.41
CA GLN A 188 34.45 -12.73 17.95
C GLN A 188 33.73 -12.95 19.29
N ARG A 189 34.07 -12.10 20.30
CA ARG A 189 33.46 -12.09 21.62
C ARG A 189 33.15 -10.63 21.99
N ASP A 190 31.90 -10.36 22.36
CA ASP A 190 31.42 -9.02 22.70
C ASP A 190 31.80 -7.96 21.65
N GLY A 191 31.73 -8.34 20.35
CA GLY A 191 32.08 -7.48 19.23
C GLY A 191 33.58 -7.26 19.03
N ARG A 192 34.46 -8.04 19.70
CA ARG A 192 35.93 -7.97 19.60
C ARG A 192 36.51 -9.20 18.96
N TRP A 193 37.51 -9.02 18.13
CA TRP A 193 38.22 -10.10 17.48
C TRP A 193 39.23 -10.74 18.45
N CYS A 194 39.07 -12.02 18.72
CA CYS A 194 39.82 -12.77 19.70
C CYS A 194 40.40 -14.06 19.13
N LEU A 195 41.46 -14.58 19.78
CA LEU A 195 42.02 -15.89 19.54
C LEU A 195 41.69 -16.84 20.73
N PRO A 196 41.29 -18.10 20.46
CA PRO A 196 41.04 -19.10 21.49
C PRO A 196 42.37 -19.69 21.99
N VAL A 197 42.90 -19.17 23.09
CA VAL A 197 44.20 -19.56 23.69
C VAL A 197 43.99 -20.56 24.79
N LYS A 198 44.78 -21.61 24.84
CA LYS A 198 44.81 -22.56 25.98
C LYS A 198 45.19 -21.80 27.26
N SER A 199 44.46 -22.01 28.35
CA SER A 199 44.65 -21.24 29.60
C SER A 199 46.06 -21.29 30.17
N GLU A 200 46.79 -22.38 29.95
CA GLU A 200 48.20 -22.56 30.35
C GLU A 200 49.18 -21.63 29.61
N TYR A 201 48.81 -21.17 28.39
CA TYR A 201 49.63 -20.26 27.57
C TYR A 201 49.19 -18.81 27.63
N LYS A 202 48.32 -18.39 28.58
CA LYS A 202 47.84 -17.01 28.74
C LYS A 202 48.97 -15.97 28.69
N THR A 203 50.13 -16.28 29.34
CA THR A 203 51.28 -15.35 29.39
C THR A 203 52.09 -15.29 28.10
N LYS A 204 51.91 -16.27 27.19
CA LYS A 204 52.62 -16.33 25.91
C LYS A 204 51.91 -15.52 24.79
N VAL A 205 50.65 -15.20 24.99
CA VAL A 205 49.85 -14.38 24.05
C VAL A 205 49.44 -13.10 24.78
N PRO A 206 50.23 -12.00 24.66
CA PRO A 206 49.89 -10.73 25.29
C PRO A 206 48.60 -10.16 24.74
N GLY A 207 47.64 -9.90 25.62
CA GLY A 207 46.34 -9.37 25.21
C GLY A 207 45.36 -9.29 26.38
N MET A 208 44.13 -8.88 26.05
CA MET A 208 43.01 -8.77 27.00
C MET A 208 42.14 -10.04 26.91
N VAL A 209 41.80 -10.63 28.05
CA VAL A 209 40.84 -11.74 28.11
C VAL A 209 39.42 -11.16 28.13
N HIS A 210 38.62 -11.54 27.17
CA HIS A 210 37.21 -11.09 27.08
C HIS A 210 36.23 -12.17 27.51
N ASP A 211 36.59 -13.45 27.33
CA ASP A 211 35.72 -14.56 27.66
C ASP A 211 36.54 -15.82 27.99
N ALA A 212 35.90 -16.80 28.59
CA ALA A 212 36.46 -18.12 28.84
C ALA A 212 35.47 -19.22 28.49
N SER A 213 35.98 -20.40 28.05
CA SER A 213 35.11 -21.55 27.84
C SER A 213 34.47 -22.00 29.16
N SER A 214 33.32 -22.70 29.08
CA SER A 214 32.61 -23.21 30.25
C SER A 214 33.48 -24.10 31.18
N THR A 215 34.53 -24.76 30.63
CA THR A 215 35.49 -25.55 31.35
C THR A 215 36.70 -24.75 31.88
N GLY A 216 36.84 -23.48 31.50
CA GLY A 216 37.97 -22.63 31.83
C GLY A 216 39.30 -23.00 31.12
N LEU A 217 39.29 -23.99 30.23
CA LEU A 217 40.50 -24.49 29.56
C LEU A 217 40.90 -23.61 28.34
N THR A 218 39.97 -22.82 27.81
CA THR A 218 40.22 -21.90 26.69
C THR A 218 39.89 -20.50 27.12
N LEU A 219 40.78 -19.55 26.86
CA LEU A 219 40.59 -18.14 27.06
C LEU A 219 40.49 -17.46 25.70
N PHE A 220 39.49 -16.60 25.53
CA PHE A 220 39.33 -15.79 24.31
C PHE A 220 40.08 -14.48 24.53
N ILE A 221 41.26 -14.40 23.93
CA ILE A 221 42.21 -13.27 24.13
C ILE A 221 42.16 -12.37 22.89
N GLU A 222 41.90 -11.09 23.10
CA GLU A 222 42.14 -10.03 22.15
C GLU A 222 43.65 -9.72 22.18
N PRO A 223 44.40 -9.99 21.10
CA PRO A 223 45.84 -9.68 21.09
C PRO A 223 46.08 -8.19 21.21
N MET A 224 47.12 -7.79 21.96
CA MET A 224 47.46 -6.38 22.16
C MET A 224 47.63 -5.60 20.83
N ALA A 225 48.08 -6.30 19.78
CA ALA A 225 48.25 -5.73 18.44
C ALA A 225 46.94 -5.26 17.77
N VAL A 226 45.78 -5.78 18.20
CA VAL A 226 44.47 -5.41 17.60
C VAL A 226 43.55 -4.60 18.54
N VAL A 227 43.97 -4.37 19.79
CA VAL A 227 43.17 -3.63 20.77
C VAL A 227 42.79 -2.23 20.27
N SER A 228 43.74 -1.50 19.70
CA SER A 228 43.47 -0.15 19.13
C SER A 228 42.54 -0.21 17.95
N LEU A 229 42.68 -1.18 17.05
CA LEU A 229 41.82 -1.37 15.87
C LEU A 229 40.39 -1.78 16.28
N ASN A 230 40.25 -2.68 17.26
CA ASN A 230 38.94 -3.03 17.80
C ASN A 230 38.25 -1.83 18.48
N ASN A 231 39.00 -0.97 19.19
CA ASN A 231 38.43 0.26 19.75
C ASN A 231 38.00 1.23 18.64
N GLU A 232 38.83 1.43 17.62
CA GLU A 232 38.51 2.26 16.45
C GLU A 232 37.26 1.74 15.73
N LEU A 233 37.15 0.43 15.52
CA LEU A 233 35.96 -0.17 14.90
C LEU A 233 34.69 0.12 15.69
N ARG A 234 34.76 0.07 17.03
CA ARG A 234 33.63 0.38 17.90
C ARG A 234 33.24 1.87 17.83
N GLU A 235 34.23 2.77 17.80
CA GLU A 235 34.00 4.20 17.64
C GLU A 235 33.36 4.51 16.27
N LEU A 236 33.85 3.86 15.21
CA LEU A 236 33.30 3.98 13.85
C LEU A 236 31.86 3.46 13.76
N ALA A 237 31.51 2.39 14.48
CA ALA A 237 30.12 1.89 14.53
C ALA A 237 29.17 2.91 15.18
N VAL A 238 29.62 3.64 16.22
CA VAL A 238 28.84 4.72 16.82
C VAL A 238 28.73 5.92 15.86
N GLU A 239 29.82 6.23 15.13
CA GLU A 239 29.80 7.31 14.12
C GLU A 239 28.86 6.94 12.94
N GLU A 240 28.87 5.69 12.49
CA GLU A 240 27.94 5.20 11.46
C GLU A 240 26.48 5.40 11.88
N GLN A 241 26.13 5.01 13.11
CA GLN A 241 24.77 5.20 13.61
C GLN A 241 24.34 6.66 13.61
N LYS A 242 25.24 7.58 13.99
CA LYS A 242 24.97 9.03 13.93
C LYS A 242 24.79 9.54 12.51
N GLU A 243 25.55 9.02 11.55
CA GLU A 243 25.41 9.41 10.14
C GLU A 243 24.08 8.88 9.55
N ILE A 244 23.66 7.65 9.93
CA ILE A 244 22.36 7.11 9.57
C ILE A 244 21.23 8.01 10.13
N GLU A 245 21.30 8.38 11.40
CA GLU A 245 20.31 9.27 12.02
C GLU A 245 20.22 10.63 11.30
N LYS A 246 21.35 11.21 10.87
CA LYS A 246 21.36 12.45 10.08
C LYS A 246 20.64 12.29 8.73
N VAL A 247 20.87 11.17 8.03
CA VAL A 247 20.18 10.88 6.75
C VAL A 247 18.68 10.77 6.97
N LEU A 248 18.25 9.99 7.96
CA LEU A 248 16.82 9.81 8.27
C LEU A 248 16.16 11.12 8.70
N THR A 249 16.87 11.95 9.49
CA THR A 249 16.42 13.28 9.91
C THR A 249 16.23 14.19 8.70
N ALA A 250 17.21 14.28 7.82
CA ALA A 250 17.14 15.14 6.63
C ALA A 250 16.00 14.73 5.69
N LEU A 251 15.78 13.42 5.47
CA LEU A 251 14.66 12.92 4.68
C LEU A 251 13.31 13.24 5.34
N SER A 252 13.21 13.08 6.67
CA SER A 252 12.00 13.38 7.43
C SER A 252 11.68 14.88 7.37
N GLU A 253 12.66 15.74 7.58
CA GLU A 253 12.51 17.19 7.48
C GLU A 253 12.08 17.64 6.08
N SER A 254 12.57 16.98 5.03
CA SER A 254 12.18 17.28 3.65
C SER A 254 10.71 16.96 3.36
N LEU A 255 10.10 16.04 4.11
CA LEU A 255 8.70 15.65 3.99
C LEU A 255 7.75 16.53 4.81
N MET A 256 8.22 17.13 5.91
CA MET A 256 7.37 17.92 6.83
C MET A 256 6.48 18.96 6.16
N PRO A 257 6.98 19.77 5.19
CA PRO A 257 6.15 20.77 4.53
C PRO A 257 5.02 20.20 3.67
N TYR A 258 5.04 18.89 3.40
CA TYR A 258 4.15 18.22 2.45
C TYR A 258 3.22 17.20 3.10
N THR A 259 3.11 17.18 4.44
CA THR A 259 2.25 16.22 5.15
C THR A 259 0.80 16.32 4.73
N ASP A 260 0.26 17.53 4.60
CA ASP A 260 -1.11 17.77 4.12
C ASP A 260 -1.28 17.32 2.67
N THR A 261 -0.34 17.67 1.79
CA THR A 261 -0.33 17.27 0.37
C THR A 261 -0.34 15.74 0.23
N ILE A 262 0.50 15.05 1.00
CA ILE A 262 0.56 13.58 0.99
C ILE A 262 -0.75 12.98 1.49
N ASN A 263 -1.35 13.55 2.55
CA ASN A 263 -2.63 13.12 3.08
C ASN A 263 -3.77 13.29 2.07
N ASP A 264 -3.79 14.41 1.34
CA ASP A 264 -4.78 14.67 0.28
C ASP A 264 -4.58 13.74 -0.92
N ASN A 265 -3.34 13.49 -1.34
CA ASN A 265 -3.02 12.46 -2.32
C ASN A 265 -3.62 11.10 -1.93
N ILE A 266 -3.46 10.65 -0.68
CA ILE A 266 -4.01 9.38 -0.21
C ILE A 266 -5.54 9.35 -0.32
N LYS A 267 -6.22 10.42 0.08
CA LYS A 267 -7.69 10.53 -0.03
C LYS A 267 -8.15 10.42 -1.48
N ILE A 268 -7.49 11.14 -2.38
CA ILE A 268 -7.78 11.12 -3.81
C ILE A 268 -7.51 9.75 -4.40
N LEU A 269 -6.35 9.14 -4.12
CA LEU A 269 -5.99 7.83 -4.62
C LEU A 269 -6.96 6.73 -4.17
N LYS A 270 -7.41 6.74 -2.90
CA LYS A 270 -8.45 5.83 -2.39
C LYS A 270 -9.78 6.00 -3.14
N LYS A 271 -10.18 7.26 -3.41
CA LYS A 271 -11.41 7.56 -4.16
C LYS A 271 -11.30 7.09 -5.61
N LEU A 272 -10.18 7.35 -6.26
CA LEU A 272 -9.91 6.88 -7.63
C LEU A 272 -9.89 5.35 -7.72
N ASP A 273 -9.21 4.66 -6.79
CA ASP A 273 -9.17 3.19 -6.77
C ASP A 273 -10.59 2.59 -6.70
N MET A 274 -11.46 3.15 -5.86
CA MET A 274 -12.88 2.74 -5.82
C MET A 274 -13.61 3.04 -7.14
N ILE A 275 -13.37 4.20 -7.78
CA ILE A 275 -14.01 4.55 -9.05
C ILE A 275 -13.56 3.59 -10.16
N PHE A 276 -12.28 3.31 -10.25
CA PHE A 276 -11.74 2.35 -11.21
C PHE A 276 -12.19 0.92 -10.91
N ALA A 277 -12.34 0.53 -9.63
CA ALA A 277 -12.93 -0.74 -9.24
C ALA A 277 -14.38 -0.86 -9.73
N LYS A 278 -15.20 0.21 -9.63
CA LYS A 278 -16.56 0.24 -10.20
C LYS A 278 -16.55 0.07 -11.72
N ALA A 279 -15.61 0.68 -12.41
CA ALA A 279 -15.47 0.55 -13.86
C ALA A 279 -15.09 -0.88 -14.27
N LEU A 280 -14.13 -1.50 -13.58
CA LEU A 280 -13.74 -2.89 -13.80
C LEU A 280 -14.88 -3.86 -13.49
N PHE A 281 -15.59 -3.66 -12.39
CA PHE A 281 -16.78 -4.43 -12.05
C PHE A 281 -17.89 -4.26 -13.11
N SER A 282 -18.09 -3.05 -13.62
CA SER A 282 -19.02 -2.79 -14.74
C SER A 282 -18.65 -3.63 -15.98
N ALA A 283 -17.37 -3.71 -16.32
CA ALA A 283 -16.89 -4.53 -17.43
C ALA A 283 -17.11 -6.03 -17.18
N GLU A 284 -16.84 -6.51 -15.96
CA GLU A 284 -17.07 -7.91 -15.58
C GLU A 284 -18.51 -8.33 -15.77
N ILE A 285 -19.46 -7.51 -15.28
CA ILE A 285 -20.90 -7.85 -15.37
C ILE A 285 -21.55 -7.45 -16.69
N ASN A 286 -20.83 -6.82 -17.62
CA ASN A 286 -21.39 -6.15 -18.81
C ASN A 286 -22.49 -5.14 -18.44
N GLY A 287 -22.19 -4.33 -17.41
CA GLY A 287 -23.10 -3.32 -16.88
C GLY A 287 -23.25 -2.10 -17.80
N THR A 288 -24.39 -1.45 -17.73
CA THR A 288 -24.68 -0.20 -18.44
C THR A 288 -25.02 0.91 -17.45
N GLU A 289 -24.69 2.16 -17.80
CA GLU A 289 -25.06 3.32 -17.01
C GLU A 289 -26.59 3.46 -16.90
N PRO A 290 -27.17 3.45 -15.68
CA PRO A 290 -28.60 3.69 -15.51
C PRO A 290 -28.93 5.17 -15.70
N LYS A 291 -30.01 5.44 -16.44
CA LYS A 291 -30.54 6.82 -16.54
C LYS A 291 -31.48 7.10 -15.37
N PHE A 292 -31.27 8.22 -14.70
CA PHE A 292 -32.08 8.63 -13.55
C PHE A 292 -33.17 9.63 -14.01
N SER A 293 -34.42 9.35 -13.64
CA SER A 293 -35.57 10.21 -13.82
C SER A 293 -36.01 10.85 -12.48
N ARG A 294 -36.69 11.97 -12.52
CA ARG A 294 -37.34 12.61 -11.36
C ARG A 294 -38.76 12.12 -11.11
N ASP A 295 -39.29 11.29 -11.97
CA ASP A 295 -40.73 10.98 -12.10
C ASP A 295 -41.20 9.81 -11.20
N ARG A 296 -40.44 9.40 -10.18
CA ARG A 296 -40.76 8.24 -9.32
C ARG A 296 -41.11 6.97 -10.09
N SER A 297 -40.44 6.73 -11.20
CA SER A 297 -40.66 5.57 -12.05
C SER A 297 -39.46 4.62 -12.05
N ILE A 298 -39.76 3.36 -12.25
CA ILE A 298 -38.77 2.30 -12.58
C ILE A 298 -39.15 1.77 -13.95
N ASP A 299 -38.20 1.75 -14.88
CA ASP A 299 -38.32 1.04 -16.16
C ASP A 299 -37.04 0.23 -16.38
N LEU A 300 -37.07 -1.02 -15.98
CA LEU A 300 -35.97 -1.97 -16.16
C LEU A 300 -36.32 -2.88 -17.33
N LYS A 301 -35.46 -2.90 -18.35
CA LYS A 301 -35.59 -3.79 -19.50
C LYS A 301 -34.50 -4.85 -19.49
N GLU A 302 -34.87 -6.09 -19.70
CA GLU A 302 -33.97 -7.24 -19.68
C GLU A 302 -33.06 -7.28 -18.44
N ALA A 303 -33.61 -6.89 -17.28
CA ALA A 303 -32.88 -6.84 -16.04
C ALA A 303 -32.45 -8.24 -15.60
N ARG A 304 -31.17 -8.40 -15.29
CA ARG A 304 -30.59 -9.67 -14.85
C ARG A 304 -30.03 -9.51 -13.44
N HIS A 305 -30.20 -10.56 -12.64
CA HIS A 305 -29.65 -10.56 -11.27
C HIS A 305 -28.14 -10.79 -11.33
N PRO A 306 -27.30 -9.87 -10.82
CA PRO A 306 -25.84 -9.90 -10.99
C PRO A 306 -25.14 -11.06 -10.26
N LEU A 307 -25.81 -11.71 -9.30
CA LEU A 307 -25.27 -12.84 -8.54
C LEU A 307 -25.74 -14.21 -9.07
N ILE A 308 -26.51 -14.24 -10.14
CA ILE A 308 -26.92 -15.48 -10.80
C ILE A 308 -26.03 -15.69 -12.03
N ASP A 309 -25.65 -16.94 -12.27
CA ASP A 309 -24.87 -17.34 -13.44
C ASP A 309 -25.47 -16.74 -14.74
N PRO A 310 -24.68 -16.00 -15.53
CA PRO A 310 -25.14 -15.36 -16.77
C PRO A 310 -25.83 -16.31 -17.76
N GLN A 311 -25.49 -17.61 -17.75
CA GLN A 311 -26.10 -18.63 -18.62
C GLN A 311 -27.45 -19.11 -18.10
N LYS A 312 -27.76 -18.92 -16.82
CA LYS A 312 -28.98 -19.41 -16.16
C LYS A 312 -29.97 -18.32 -15.81
N VAL A 313 -29.50 -17.06 -15.75
CA VAL A 313 -30.32 -15.91 -15.37
C VAL A 313 -31.36 -15.62 -16.46
N VAL A 314 -32.62 -15.60 -16.07
CA VAL A 314 -33.73 -15.20 -16.96
C VAL A 314 -33.93 -13.70 -16.81
N PRO A 315 -33.83 -12.91 -17.91
CA PRO A 315 -34.06 -11.48 -17.86
C PRO A 315 -35.52 -11.15 -17.55
N VAL A 316 -35.75 -10.09 -16.79
CA VAL A 316 -37.08 -9.61 -16.43
C VAL A 316 -37.28 -8.15 -16.84
N ASN A 317 -38.50 -7.81 -17.28
CA ASN A 317 -38.92 -6.43 -17.53
C ASN A 317 -39.81 -5.98 -16.36
N VAL A 318 -39.47 -4.83 -15.76
CA VAL A 318 -40.22 -4.28 -14.62
C VAL A 318 -40.50 -2.83 -14.88
N ARG A 319 -41.78 -2.45 -14.88
CA ARG A 319 -42.23 -1.05 -14.99
C ARG A 319 -43.08 -0.70 -13.78
N LEU A 320 -42.90 0.50 -13.25
CA LEU A 320 -43.68 1.04 -12.14
C LEU A 320 -43.57 2.59 -12.16
N GLY A 321 -44.65 3.28 -11.83
CA GLY A 321 -44.66 4.71 -11.56
C GLY A 321 -45.18 5.63 -12.66
N ASN A 322 -45.23 5.23 -13.93
CA ASN A 322 -45.76 6.05 -15.01
C ASN A 322 -47.27 5.83 -15.23
N GLU A 323 -47.65 4.60 -15.59
CA GLU A 323 -49.06 4.27 -15.88
C GLU A 323 -49.78 3.70 -14.64
N PHE A 324 -49.01 3.08 -13.73
CA PHE A 324 -49.54 2.48 -12.50
C PHE A 324 -48.53 2.57 -11.37
N ASN A 325 -49.03 2.71 -10.13
CA ASN A 325 -48.20 2.84 -8.93
C ASN A 325 -48.14 1.56 -8.11
N LEU A 326 -48.78 0.48 -8.53
CA LEU A 326 -48.83 -0.79 -7.89
C LEU A 326 -48.62 -1.91 -8.89
N LEU A 327 -47.62 -2.76 -8.64
CA LEU A 327 -47.36 -3.97 -9.41
C LEU A 327 -47.57 -5.20 -8.51
N ILE A 328 -48.55 -6.05 -8.86
CA ILE A 328 -48.83 -7.29 -8.15
C ILE A 328 -48.22 -8.46 -8.93
N ILE A 329 -47.29 -9.16 -8.29
CA ILE A 329 -46.63 -10.33 -8.86
C ILE A 329 -47.22 -11.60 -8.21
N THR A 330 -47.90 -12.42 -8.98
CA THR A 330 -48.54 -13.67 -8.54
C THR A 330 -47.91 -14.90 -9.21
N GLY A 331 -48.07 -16.06 -8.62
CA GLY A 331 -47.56 -17.32 -9.16
C GLY A 331 -46.92 -18.24 -8.09
N PRO A 332 -46.48 -19.44 -8.44
CA PRO A 332 -45.83 -20.36 -7.52
C PRO A 332 -44.47 -19.81 -7.02
N ASN A 333 -44.00 -20.29 -5.87
CA ASN A 333 -42.72 -19.80 -5.31
C ASN A 333 -41.50 -20.13 -6.19
N THR A 334 -41.58 -21.18 -6.98
CA THR A 334 -40.58 -21.60 -7.98
C THR A 334 -40.58 -20.73 -9.24
N GLY A 335 -41.59 -19.87 -9.42
CA GLY A 335 -41.79 -19.03 -10.62
C GLY A 335 -40.98 -17.74 -10.69
N GLY A 336 -39.93 -17.57 -9.85
CA GLY A 336 -39.05 -16.43 -9.93
C GLY A 336 -39.53 -15.12 -9.27
N LYS A 337 -40.69 -15.09 -8.58
CA LYS A 337 -41.24 -13.90 -7.89
C LYS A 337 -40.21 -13.20 -6.98
N THR A 338 -39.63 -13.98 -6.08
CA THR A 338 -38.64 -13.45 -5.10
C THR A 338 -37.40 -12.93 -5.83
N VAL A 339 -36.95 -13.62 -6.88
CA VAL A 339 -35.81 -13.20 -7.68
C VAL A 339 -36.10 -11.87 -8.40
N SER A 340 -37.27 -11.74 -9.00
CA SER A 340 -37.66 -10.47 -9.67
C SER A 340 -37.71 -9.28 -8.71
N LEU A 341 -38.25 -9.46 -7.49
CA LEU A 341 -38.28 -8.42 -6.46
C LEU A 341 -36.86 -8.08 -5.97
N LYS A 342 -36.03 -9.11 -5.69
CA LYS A 342 -34.64 -8.90 -5.30
C LYS A 342 -33.84 -8.21 -6.40
N THR A 343 -33.99 -8.64 -7.66
CA THR A 343 -33.33 -8.02 -8.81
C THR A 343 -33.65 -6.52 -8.89
N THR A 344 -34.92 -6.16 -8.83
CA THR A 344 -35.35 -4.75 -8.90
C THR A 344 -34.75 -3.94 -7.76
N GLY A 345 -34.84 -4.42 -6.52
CA GLY A 345 -34.29 -3.75 -5.34
C GLY A 345 -32.75 -3.63 -5.41
N LEU A 346 -32.08 -4.74 -5.75
CA LEU A 346 -30.61 -4.77 -5.81
C LEU A 346 -30.06 -3.84 -6.89
N LEU A 347 -30.61 -3.90 -8.12
CA LEU A 347 -30.18 -3.00 -9.20
C LEU A 347 -30.42 -1.51 -8.86
N THR A 348 -31.51 -1.22 -8.13
CA THR A 348 -31.76 0.15 -7.63
C THR A 348 -30.66 0.58 -6.65
N LEU A 349 -30.29 -0.29 -5.69
CA LEU A 349 -29.19 0.00 -4.74
C LEU A 349 -27.83 0.18 -5.43
N MET A 350 -27.53 -0.67 -6.39
CA MET A 350 -26.32 -0.59 -7.21
C MET A 350 -26.27 0.76 -7.95
N ALA A 351 -27.35 1.13 -8.64
CA ALA A 351 -27.47 2.39 -9.35
C ALA A 351 -27.28 3.60 -8.41
N GLN A 352 -27.90 3.57 -7.23
CA GLN A 352 -27.76 4.61 -6.19
C GLN A 352 -26.38 4.70 -5.57
N SER A 353 -25.54 3.67 -5.79
CA SER A 353 -24.15 3.65 -5.35
C SER A 353 -23.14 4.03 -6.44
N GLY A 354 -23.63 4.47 -7.61
CA GLY A 354 -22.79 4.81 -8.77
C GLY A 354 -22.23 3.56 -9.47
N LEU A 355 -22.86 2.40 -9.31
CA LEU A 355 -22.53 1.19 -10.05
C LEU A 355 -23.39 1.11 -11.32
N HIS A 356 -22.80 0.64 -12.41
CA HIS A 356 -23.55 0.25 -13.61
C HIS A 356 -24.38 -1.01 -13.31
N ILE A 357 -25.46 -1.22 -14.05
CA ILE A 357 -26.41 -2.30 -13.82
C ILE A 357 -26.63 -3.15 -15.06
N LEU A 358 -27.06 -4.40 -14.84
CA LEU A 358 -27.46 -5.34 -15.89
C LEU A 358 -28.89 -5.08 -16.34
N SER A 359 -29.15 -3.91 -16.92
CA SER A 359 -30.47 -3.55 -17.49
C SER A 359 -30.36 -2.39 -18.45
N LEU A 360 -31.18 -2.40 -19.46
CA LEU A 360 -31.40 -1.24 -20.34
C LEU A 360 -32.50 -0.36 -19.72
N ILE A 361 -32.23 0.56 -18.89
CA ILE A 361 -32.62 1.65 -18.42
C ILE A 361 -33.31 2.71 -17.70
N HIS A 362 -34.19 3.03 -16.99
CA HIS A 362 -34.56 4.20 -16.20
C HIS A 362 -34.93 3.86 -14.75
N ILE A 363 -34.28 4.50 -13.80
CA ILE A 363 -34.58 4.37 -12.37
C ILE A 363 -34.87 5.73 -11.77
N SER A 364 -35.97 5.87 -11.02
CA SER A 364 -36.29 7.11 -10.29
C SER A 364 -35.55 7.22 -8.96
N ASN A 365 -35.14 8.43 -8.62
CA ASN A 365 -34.35 8.74 -7.41
C ASN A 365 -35.16 8.77 -6.09
N ARG A 366 -36.48 8.60 -6.09
CA ARG A 366 -37.34 8.80 -4.92
C ARG A 366 -37.91 7.52 -4.29
N LEU A 367 -37.39 6.36 -4.60
CA LEU A 367 -37.90 5.08 -4.06
C LEU A 367 -37.37 4.69 -2.68
N CYS A 368 -36.53 5.52 -2.06
CA CYS A 368 -35.97 5.29 -0.74
C CYS A 368 -36.24 6.50 0.18
N ALA A 369 -37.49 6.70 0.57
CA ALA A 369 -37.90 7.52 1.70
C ALA A 369 -38.65 6.62 2.69
#